data_cd8c26f39a6525474e216da11fe445b7
#
_entry.id   cd8c26f39a6525474e216da11fe445b7
#
_cell.length_a   1.000
_cell.length_b   1.000
_cell.length_c   1.000
_cell.angle_alpha   90.00
_cell.angle_beta   90.00
_cell.angle_gamma   90.00
#
_symmetry.space_group_name_H-M   'P 1'
#
loop_
_entity.id
_entity.type
_entity.pdbx_description
1 polymer ?
#
loop_
_entity_poly.entity_id
_entity_poly.type
_entity_poly.pdbx_seq_one_letter_code
_entity_poly.pdbx_strand_id
1 'polypeptide(L)'
;MMAALSAPHPLTRMAHTPSLHIMVVEDNDSLREATVDFLISHGHQAIGVVCAEDVDDTPTRDVPDLYLVDVNLPGEDGFSLVERIRKSQPHAGIVLMTARGQLSDRLEGYQSGADNYLIKPVEQAELLVCITNLARRIKASTPKPREGLTLELQTLRLAGPEGAATLTQGESLLLAAFCRAAGHKLERWQAMQLVDTKEKGLVPANLEMRISSLRKKLSACGAPDDAIRTLR
;
A
#
# COMPACT_ATOMS: atom_id res chain seq x y z
N MET A 1 -56.64 3.36 -16.14
CA MET A 1 -55.61 3.35 -17.20
C MET A 1 -54.29 3.62 -16.52
N MET A 2 -53.54 2.56 -16.13
CA MET A 2 -52.37 2.61 -15.30
C MET A 2 -51.12 2.40 -16.14
N ALA A 3 -50.21 3.34 -16.16
CA ALA A 3 -48.90 3.18 -16.77
C ALA A 3 -47.95 2.54 -15.74
N ALA A 4 -47.45 1.38 -16.03
CA ALA A 4 -46.45 0.69 -15.24
C ALA A 4 -45.08 1.29 -15.57
N LEU A 5 -44.40 1.84 -14.54
CA LEU A 5 -42.99 2.18 -14.60
C LEU A 5 -42.14 0.91 -14.53
N SER A 6 -41.51 0.60 -15.65
CA SER A 6 -40.51 -0.45 -15.75
C SER A 6 -39.33 -0.11 -14.88
N ALA A 7 -38.96 -1.00 -13.96
CA ALA A 7 -37.75 -0.87 -13.15
C ALA A 7 -36.51 -0.87 -14.07
N PRO A 8 -35.48 -0.04 -13.77
CA PRO A 8 -34.25 -0.09 -14.54
C PRO A 8 -33.54 -1.42 -14.27
N HIS A 9 -33.22 -2.13 -15.34
CA HIS A 9 -32.32 -3.28 -15.33
C HIS A 9 -31.04 -2.91 -14.58
N PRO A 10 -30.47 -3.82 -13.78
CA PRO A 10 -29.15 -3.59 -13.19
C PRO A 10 -28.14 -3.52 -14.32
N LEU A 11 -27.76 -2.30 -14.69
CA LEU A 11 -26.64 -2.06 -15.57
C LEU A 11 -25.44 -2.77 -14.95
N THR A 12 -24.90 -3.68 -15.70
CA THR A 12 -23.67 -4.41 -15.44
C THR A 12 -22.65 -3.47 -14.80
N ARG A 13 -22.38 -3.67 -13.53
CA ARG A 13 -21.36 -2.95 -12.79
C ARG A 13 -20.04 -3.34 -13.44
N MET A 14 -19.56 -2.53 -14.38
CA MET A 14 -18.19 -2.67 -14.88
C MET A 14 -17.31 -2.66 -13.64
N ALA A 15 -16.63 -3.77 -13.39
CA ALA A 15 -15.69 -3.88 -12.30
C ALA A 15 -14.59 -2.83 -12.56
N HIS A 16 -14.68 -1.70 -11.87
CA HIS A 16 -13.63 -0.68 -11.94
C HIS A 16 -12.34 -1.35 -11.49
N THR A 17 -11.42 -1.53 -12.44
CA THR A 17 -10.04 -1.88 -12.10
C THR A 17 -9.54 -0.78 -11.16
N PRO A 18 -9.04 -1.14 -9.98
CA PRO A 18 -8.57 -0.14 -9.06
C PRO A 18 -7.42 0.67 -9.68
N SER A 19 -7.46 1.98 -9.53
CA SER A 19 -6.35 2.84 -9.93
C SER A 19 -5.06 2.38 -9.23
N LEU A 20 -3.99 2.25 -9.99
CA LEU A 20 -2.63 1.91 -9.53
C LEU A 20 -1.70 3.06 -9.85
N HIS A 21 -0.64 3.19 -9.05
CA HIS A 21 0.54 3.99 -9.37
C HIS A 21 1.52 3.11 -10.13
N ILE A 22 1.77 3.41 -11.39
CA ILE A 22 2.57 2.58 -12.30
C ILE A 22 3.81 3.35 -12.73
N MET A 23 4.96 2.73 -12.61
CA MET A 23 6.20 3.26 -13.16
C MET A 23 6.60 2.45 -14.40
N VAL A 24 6.86 3.15 -15.52
CA VAL A 24 7.29 2.58 -16.78
C VAL A 24 8.77 2.90 -16.95
N VAL A 25 9.62 1.86 -17.02
CA VAL A 25 11.06 1.97 -17.24
C VAL A 25 11.36 1.48 -18.65
N GLU A 26 11.63 2.42 -19.55
CA GLU A 26 11.77 2.18 -20.99
C GLU A 26 12.67 3.25 -21.59
N ASP A 27 13.72 2.88 -22.28
CA ASP A 27 14.68 3.80 -22.89
C ASP A 27 14.17 4.45 -24.18
N ASN A 28 13.24 3.79 -24.89
CA ASN A 28 12.62 4.36 -26.09
C ASN A 28 11.54 5.38 -25.71
N ASP A 29 11.80 6.67 -25.96
CA ASP A 29 10.91 7.77 -25.62
C ASP A 29 9.49 7.59 -26.15
N SER A 30 9.34 7.27 -27.43
CA SER A 30 8.02 7.12 -28.06
C SER A 30 7.20 5.99 -27.46
N LEU A 31 7.85 4.86 -27.13
CA LEU A 31 7.20 3.70 -26.54
C LEU A 31 6.85 3.98 -25.08
N ARG A 32 7.74 4.64 -24.35
CA ARG A 32 7.52 5.05 -22.96
C ARG A 32 6.32 5.99 -22.86
N GLU A 33 6.30 7.06 -23.65
CA GLU A 33 5.21 8.05 -23.68
C GLU A 33 3.87 7.39 -24.06
N ALA A 34 3.84 6.60 -25.14
CA ALA A 34 2.63 5.90 -25.56
C ALA A 34 2.11 4.93 -24.48
N THR A 35 3.00 4.26 -23.78
CA THR A 35 2.63 3.34 -22.69
C THR A 35 2.06 4.11 -21.50
N VAL A 36 2.68 5.21 -21.10
CA VAL A 36 2.20 6.08 -20.02
C VAL A 36 0.83 6.65 -20.35
N ASP A 37 0.64 7.22 -21.54
CA ASP A 37 -0.65 7.79 -22.00
C ASP A 37 -1.75 6.72 -22.02
N PHE A 38 -1.42 5.52 -22.51
CA PHE A 38 -2.34 4.39 -22.50
C PHE A 38 -2.80 4.03 -21.07
N LEU A 39 -1.89 3.97 -20.11
CA LEU A 39 -2.21 3.66 -18.72
C LEU A 39 -3.07 4.74 -18.07
N ILE A 40 -2.76 6.01 -18.30
CA ILE A 40 -3.53 7.15 -17.81
C ILE A 40 -4.95 7.13 -18.39
N SER A 41 -5.10 6.85 -19.70
CA SER A 41 -6.41 6.75 -20.33
C SER A 41 -7.30 5.64 -19.77
N HIS A 42 -6.68 4.63 -19.14
CA HIS A 42 -7.37 3.52 -18.47
C HIS A 42 -7.54 3.71 -16.96
N GLY A 43 -7.30 4.93 -16.45
CA GLY A 43 -7.60 5.32 -15.07
C GLY A 43 -6.50 4.99 -14.05
N HIS A 44 -5.29 4.70 -14.51
CA HIS A 44 -4.10 4.56 -13.67
C HIS A 44 -3.35 5.89 -13.53
N GLN A 45 -2.51 6.02 -12.52
CA GLN A 45 -1.50 7.07 -12.43
C GLN A 45 -0.20 6.47 -12.95
N ALA A 46 0.39 7.05 -13.98
CA ALA A 46 1.59 6.49 -14.58
C ALA A 46 2.66 7.57 -14.78
N ILE A 47 3.90 7.18 -14.58
CA ILE A 47 5.08 7.97 -14.89
C ILE A 47 6.07 7.11 -15.66
N GLY A 48 6.89 7.74 -16.50
CA GLY A 48 7.92 7.07 -17.27
C GLY A 48 9.32 7.55 -16.86
N VAL A 49 10.27 6.61 -16.77
CA VAL A 49 11.70 6.89 -16.57
C VAL A 49 12.51 6.19 -17.65
N VAL A 50 13.68 6.74 -17.96
CA VAL A 50 14.50 6.32 -19.12
C VAL A 50 15.41 5.13 -18.81
N CYS A 51 15.90 5.06 -17.57
CA CYS A 51 16.87 4.06 -17.14
C CYS A 51 16.58 3.57 -15.72
N ALA A 52 17.29 2.54 -15.30
CA ALA A 52 17.11 1.92 -13.99
C ALA A 52 17.54 2.86 -12.83
N GLU A 53 18.53 3.71 -13.07
CA GLU A 53 19.05 4.66 -12.09
C GLU A 53 18.01 5.74 -11.74
N ASP A 54 17.20 6.15 -12.71
CA ASP A 54 16.16 7.16 -12.51
C ASP A 54 15.01 6.67 -11.62
N VAL A 55 14.87 5.36 -11.41
CA VAL A 55 13.80 4.77 -10.58
C VAL A 55 13.85 5.26 -9.15
N ASP A 56 15.05 5.37 -8.57
CA ASP A 56 15.24 5.80 -7.19
C ASP A 56 15.25 7.32 -7.04
N ASP A 57 15.69 8.04 -8.09
CA ASP A 57 15.85 9.49 -8.10
C ASP A 57 14.55 10.23 -8.48
N THR A 58 13.59 9.53 -9.07
CA THR A 58 12.33 10.16 -9.50
C THR A 58 11.43 10.43 -8.29
N PRO A 59 11.14 11.70 -7.97
CA PRO A 59 10.27 12.05 -6.87
C PRO A 59 8.83 11.63 -7.19
N THR A 60 8.43 10.49 -6.67
CA THR A 60 7.04 10.03 -6.73
C THR A 60 6.32 10.46 -5.46
N ARG A 61 5.07 10.91 -5.59
CA ARG A 61 4.25 11.27 -4.44
C ARG A 61 3.95 10.04 -3.57
N ASP A 62 3.81 8.88 -4.21
CA ASP A 62 3.52 7.59 -3.60
C ASP A 62 4.43 6.52 -4.22
N VAL A 63 4.75 5.50 -3.45
CA VAL A 63 5.52 4.35 -3.94
C VAL A 63 4.73 3.64 -5.04
N PRO A 64 5.35 3.31 -6.19
CA PRO A 64 4.66 2.59 -7.26
C PRO A 64 4.10 1.24 -6.81
N ASP A 65 2.85 0.96 -7.18
CA ASP A 65 2.20 -0.33 -6.97
C ASP A 65 2.67 -1.38 -7.98
N LEU A 66 3.04 -0.91 -9.19
CA LEU A 66 3.40 -1.76 -10.32
C LEU A 66 4.53 -1.12 -11.13
N TYR A 67 5.47 -1.94 -11.55
CA TYR A 67 6.56 -1.57 -12.46
C TYR A 67 6.40 -2.31 -13.79
N LEU A 68 6.48 -1.57 -14.92
CA LEU A 68 6.64 -2.11 -16.27
C LEU A 68 8.08 -1.83 -16.68
N VAL A 69 8.89 -2.86 -16.84
CA VAL A 69 10.34 -2.73 -17.01
C VAL A 69 10.77 -3.37 -18.33
N ASP A 70 11.44 -2.59 -19.18
CA ASP A 70 12.16 -3.20 -20.30
C ASP A 70 13.40 -3.98 -19.79
N VAL A 71 13.66 -5.12 -20.39
CA VAL A 71 14.87 -5.88 -20.09
C VAL A 71 16.12 -5.20 -20.66
N ASN A 72 16.00 -4.57 -21.84
CA ASN A 72 17.14 -3.98 -22.54
C ASN A 72 17.30 -2.50 -22.18
N LEU A 73 17.60 -2.19 -20.93
CA LEU A 73 17.88 -0.84 -20.48
C LEU A 73 19.37 -0.50 -20.64
N PRO A 74 19.73 0.77 -20.84
CA PRO A 74 21.11 1.23 -20.77
C PRO A 74 21.59 1.21 -19.31
N GLY A 75 22.84 0.85 -19.08
CA GLY A 75 23.43 0.78 -17.74
C GLY A 75 23.04 -0.50 -16.98
N GLU A 76 22.25 -0.38 -15.92
CA GLU A 76 21.68 -1.52 -15.20
C GLU A 76 20.59 -2.18 -16.04
N ASP A 77 20.71 -3.49 -16.30
CA ASP A 77 19.70 -4.23 -17.08
C ASP A 77 18.40 -4.44 -16.28
N GLY A 78 17.32 -4.76 -17.02
CA GLY A 78 16.00 -4.92 -16.41
C GLY A 78 15.91 -6.07 -15.41
N PHE A 79 16.69 -7.14 -15.53
CA PHE A 79 16.69 -8.25 -14.57
C PHE A 79 17.28 -7.82 -13.22
N SER A 80 18.42 -7.13 -13.26
CA SER A 80 19.08 -6.57 -12.08
C SER A 80 18.18 -5.55 -11.37
N LEU A 81 17.51 -4.67 -12.13
CA LEU A 81 16.53 -3.73 -11.62
C LEU A 81 15.38 -4.45 -10.91
N VAL A 82 14.83 -5.50 -11.51
CA VAL A 82 13.73 -6.29 -10.91
C VAL A 82 14.17 -6.91 -9.58
N GLU A 83 15.36 -7.50 -9.50
CA GLU A 83 15.88 -8.02 -8.23
C GLU A 83 16.01 -6.92 -7.16
N ARG A 84 16.47 -5.75 -7.55
CA ARG A 84 16.62 -4.59 -6.65
C ARG A 84 15.27 -4.08 -6.14
N ILE A 85 14.29 -3.94 -7.05
CA ILE A 85 12.92 -3.55 -6.67
C ILE A 85 12.32 -4.62 -5.75
N ARG A 86 12.45 -5.90 -6.08
CA ARG A 86 11.87 -6.98 -5.27
C ARG A 86 12.44 -7.04 -3.86
N LYS A 87 13.73 -6.73 -3.67
CA LYS A 87 14.37 -6.65 -2.34
C LYS A 87 13.85 -5.48 -1.51
N SER A 88 13.64 -4.31 -2.14
CA SER A 88 13.17 -3.11 -1.45
C SER A 88 11.65 -3.05 -1.30
N GLN A 89 10.90 -3.62 -2.26
CA GLN A 89 9.44 -3.58 -2.34
C GLN A 89 8.87 -4.99 -2.63
N PRO A 90 8.81 -5.87 -1.62
CA PRO A 90 8.41 -7.28 -1.82
C PRO A 90 7.00 -7.48 -2.39
N HIS A 91 6.13 -6.49 -2.24
CA HIS A 91 4.70 -6.57 -2.63
C HIS A 91 4.38 -5.84 -3.94
N ALA A 92 5.30 -5.07 -4.49
CA ALA A 92 5.10 -4.40 -5.78
C ALA A 92 4.84 -5.42 -6.89
N GLY A 93 3.96 -5.09 -7.83
CA GLY A 93 3.84 -5.85 -9.08
C GLY A 93 5.00 -5.51 -9.99
N ILE A 94 5.54 -6.51 -10.69
CA ILE A 94 6.63 -6.29 -11.65
C ILE A 94 6.35 -7.07 -12.91
N VAL A 95 6.30 -6.38 -14.04
CA VAL A 95 6.13 -6.94 -15.39
C VAL A 95 7.37 -6.61 -16.22
N LEU A 96 8.04 -7.61 -16.70
CA LEU A 96 9.11 -7.44 -17.69
C LEU A 96 8.51 -7.37 -19.09
N MET A 97 8.98 -6.40 -19.88
CA MET A 97 8.64 -6.24 -21.30
C MET A 97 9.94 -6.35 -22.11
N THR A 98 9.98 -7.17 -23.15
CA THR A 98 11.22 -7.41 -23.86
C THR A 98 11.02 -7.91 -25.27
N ALA A 99 11.97 -7.60 -26.15
CA ALA A 99 12.06 -8.20 -27.47
C ALA A 99 12.66 -9.64 -27.44
N ARG A 100 13.16 -10.10 -26.29
CA ARG A 100 13.75 -11.43 -26.11
C ARG A 100 12.65 -12.45 -25.85
N GLY A 101 12.49 -13.42 -26.75
CA GLY A 101 11.40 -14.41 -26.67
C GLY A 101 11.86 -15.82 -26.31
N GLN A 102 13.15 -16.02 -25.98
CA GLN A 102 13.67 -17.36 -25.67
C GLN A 102 13.19 -17.85 -24.29
N LEU A 103 13.08 -19.17 -24.16
CA LEU A 103 12.65 -19.78 -22.89
C LEU A 103 13.62 -19.45 -21.74
N SER A 104 14.92 -19.41 -22.02
CA SER A 104 15.99 -19.03 -21.08
C SER A 104 15.72 -17.65 -20.46
N ASP A 105 15.42 -16.66 -21.31
CA ASP A 105 15.20 -15.28 -20.88
C ASP A 105 13.96 -15.16 -19.99
N ARG A 106 12.92 -15.94 -20.30
CA ARG A 106 11.68 -15.97 -19.48
C ARG A 106 11.94 -16.62 -18.11
N LEU A 107 12.73 -17.69 -18.07
CA LEU A 107 13.12 -18.35 -16.81
C LEU A 107 13.95 -17.41 -15.94
N GLU A 108 14.90 -16.68 -16.53
CA GLU A 108 15.70 -15.67 -15.84
C GLU A 108 14.81 -14.54 -15.28
N GLY A 109 13.85 -14.05 -16.08
CA GLY A 109 12.88 -13.05 -15.64
C GLY A 109 12.05 -13.48 -14.43
N TYR A 110 11.58 -14.73 -14.41
CA TYR A 110 10.87 -15.24 -13.24
C TYR A 110 11.79 -15.47 -12.04
N GLN A 111 13.03 -15.88 -12.26
CA GLN A 111 14.02 -16.06 -11.19
C GLN A 111 14.44 -14.73 -10.56
N SER A 112 14.49 -13.63 -11.34
CA SER A 112 14.76 -12.28 -10.82
C SER A 112 13.64 -11.74 -9.93
N GLY A 113 12.45 -12.36 -9.97
CA GLY A 113 11.30 -11.99 -9.15
C GLY A 113 10.20 -11.22 -9.87
N ALA A 114 10.19 -11.20 -11.20
CA ALA A 114 9.10 -10.66 -11.98
C ALA A 114 7.82 -11.49 -11.81
N ASP A 115 6.67 -10.83 -11.84
CA ASP A 115 5.36 -11.47 -11.73
C ASP A 115 4.80 -11.89 -13.07
N ASN A 116 5.21 -11.20 -14.13
CA ASN A 116 4.84 -11.52 -15.50
C ASN A 116 5.93 -11.10 -16.49
N TYR A 117 5.86 -11.67 -17.69
CA TYR A 117 6.82 -11.46 -18.76
C TYR A 117 6.06 -11.32 -20.09
N LEU A 118 6.16 -10.16 -20.73
CA LEU A 118 5.49 -9.84 -21.98
C LEU A 118 6.53 -9.67 -23.10
N ILE A 119 6.23 -10.26 -24.27
CA ILE A 119 7.11 -10.19 -25.44
C ILE A 119 6.68 -9.03 -26.33
N LYS A 120 7.60 -8.10 -26.63
CA LYS A 120 7.36 -7.00 -27.57
C LYS A 120 7.25 -7.53 -29.02
N PRO A 121 6.31 -7.02 -29.82
CA PRO A 121 5.36 -5.96 -29.53
C PRO A 121 4.23 -6.42 -28.61
N VAL A 122 3.96 -5.67 -27.53
CA VAL A 122 2.91 -6.00 -26.56
C VAL A 122 1.58 -5.44 -27.05
N GLU A 123 0.60 -6.31 -27.22
CA GLU A 123 -0.76 -5.91 -27.54
C GLU A 123 -1.41 -5.19 -26.34
N GLN A 124 -2.11 -4.08 -26.61
CA GLN A 124 -2.75 -3.29 -25.56
C GLN A 124 -3.71 -4.12 -24.70
N ALA A 125 -4.45 -5.04 -25.32
CA ALA A 125 -5.37 -5.94 -24.62
C ALA A 125 -4.63 -6.89 -23.66
N GLU A 126 -3.46 -7.41 -24.08
CA GLU A 126 -2.62 -8.27 -23.25
C GLU A 126 -2.08 -7.52 -22.04
N LEU A 127 -1.56 -6.31 -22.24
CA LEU A 127 -1.07 -5.44 -21.18
C LEU A 127 -2.17 -5.14 -20.16
N LEU A 128 -3.38 -4.79 -20.61
CA LEU A 128 -4.53 -4.53 -19.74
C LEU A 128 -4.94 -5.75 -18.91
N VAL A 129 -4.98 -6.92 -19.51
CA VAL A 129 -5.32 -8.17 -18.80
C VAL A 129 -4.26 -8.46 -17.75
N CYS A 130 -2.98 -8.31 -18.09
CA CYS A 130 -1.86 -8.48 -17.18
C CYS A 130 -1.98 -7.53 -15.98
N ILE A 131 -2.14 -6.23 -16.21
CA ILE A 131 -2.29 -5.20 -15.16
C ILE A 131 -3.52 -5.48 -14.30
N THR A 132 -4.65 -5.83 -14.89
CA THR A 132 -5.90 -6.12 -14.15
C THR A 132 -5.73 -7.31 -13.19
N ASN A 133 -5.03 -8.36 -13.63
CA ASN A 133 -4.75 -9.52 -12.79
C ASN A 133 -3.80 -9.19 -11.65
N LEU A 134 -2.75 -8.42 -11.92
CA LEU A 134 -1.81 -7.96 -10.91
C LEU A 134 -2.47 -6.98 -9.93
N ALA A 135 -3.31 -6.06 -10.40
CA ALA A 135 -4.05 -5.14 -9.55
C ALA A 135 -4.90 -5.85 -8.51
N ARG A 136 -5.57 -6.94 -8.91
CA ARG A 136 -6.34 -7.78 -7.98
C ARG A 136 -5.45 -8.42 -6.91
N ARG A 137 -4.27 -8.92 -7.30
CA ARG A 137 -3.31 -9.52 -6.38
C ARG A 137 -2.69 -8.49 -5.45
N ILE A 138 -2.23 -7.36 -5.99
CA ILE A 138 -1.63 -6.26 -5.23
C ILE A 138 -2.63 -5.78 -4.17
N LYS A 139 -3.89 -5.55 -4.53
CA LYS A 139 -4.93 -5.14 -3.57
C LYS A 139 -5.37 -6.25 -2.62
N ALA A 140 -5.25 -7.51 -3.01
CA ALA A 140 -5.49 -8.63 -2.09
C ALA A 140 -4.30 -8.79 -1.10
N SER A 141 -3.09 -8.40 -1.53
CA SER A 141 -1.85 -8.41 -0.73
C SER A 141 -1.63 -7.11 0.02
N THR A 142 -2.15 -5.99 -0.48
CA THR A 142 -2.31 -4.77 0.34
C THR A 142 -3.32 -5.16 1.42
N PRO A 143 -2.95 -5.15 2.71
CA PRO A 143 -3.95 -5.35 3.72
C PRO A 143 -5.06 -4.35 3.38
N LYS A 144 -6.28 -4.85 3.10
CA LYS A 144 -7.49 -4.01 3.07
C LYS A 144 -7.29 -3.02 4.21
N PRO A 145 -7.62 -1.71 4.04
CA PRO A 145 -7.73 -0.85 5.20
C PRO A 145 -8.52 -1.70 6.19
N ARG A 146 -7.82 -2.25 7.18
CA ARG A 146 -8.46 -3.12 8.15
C ARG A 146 -9.58 -2.26 8.64
N GLU A 147 -10.82 -2.76 8.61
CA GLU A 147 -11.91 -2.17 9.37
C GLU A 147 -11.40 -2.13 10.81
N GLY A 148 -10.59 -1.11 11.13
CA GLY A 148 -9.90 -1.05 12.39
C GLY A 148 -8.73 -0.07 12.38
N LEU A 149 -8.21 0.17 13.55
CA LEU A 149 -7.08 1.06 13.78
C LEU A 149 -5.76 0.32 13.56
N THR A 150 -4.82 0.98 12.94
CA THR A 150 -3.44 0.50 12.78
C THR A 150 -2.49 1.38 13.58
N LEU A 151 -1.70 0.78 14.46
CA LEU A 151 -0.66 1.45 15.24
C LEU A 151 0.72 1.13 14.64
N GLU A 152 1.40 2.15 14.18
CA GLU A 152 2.78 2.07 13.72
C GLU A 152 3.72 2.56 14.82
N LEU A 153 4.45 1.63 15.44
CA LEU A 153 5.26 1.92 16.62
C LEU A 153 6.52 2.76 16.32
N GLN A 154 7.06 2.65 15.11
CA GLN A 154 8.29 3.37 14.72
C GLN A 154 8.02 4.85 14.51
N THR A 155 6.91 5.19 13.86
CA THR A 155 6.51 6.58 13.56
C THR A 155 5.56 7.15 14.60
N LEU A 156 5.16 6.37 15.61
CA LEU A 156 4.17 6.72 16.63
C LEU A 156 2.82 7.15 16.02
N ARG A 157 2.48 6.61 14.87
CA ARG A 157 1.29 6.98 14.12
C ARG A 157 0.16 5.98 14.34
N LEU A 158 -1.01 6.49 14.68
CA LEU A 158 -2.26 5.77 14.69
C LEU A 158 -3.07 6.16 13.46
N ALA A 159 -3.47 5.20 12.64
CA ALA A 159 -4.29 5.42 11.47
C ALA A 159 -5.57 4.57 11.54
N GLY A 160 -6.68 5.10 11.06
CA GLY A 160 -7.96 4.43 11.01
C GLY A 160 -8.82 4.94 9.86
N PRO A 161 -10.06 4.44 9.72
CA PRO A 161 -10.94 4.77 8.60
C PRO A 161 -11.33 6.25 8.51
N GLU A 162 -11.32 6.98 9.63
CA GLU A 162 -11.74 8.38 9.67
C GLU A 162 -10.57 9.37 9.73
N GLY A 163 -9.33 8.87 9.90
CA GLY A 163 -8.16 9.74 9.93
C GLY A 163 -6.91 9.12 10.54
N ALA A 164 -5.93 9.97 10.83
CA ALA A 164 -4.70 9.58 11.49
C ALA A 164 -4.31 10.60 12.57
N ALA A 165 -3.67 10.10 13.63
CA ALA A 165 -3.17 10.91 14.74
C ALA A 165 -1.76 10.47 15.14
N THR A 166 -0.92 11.44 15.55
CA THR A 166 0.38 11.15 16.14
C THR A 166 0.23 10.92 17.64
N LEU A 167 0.76 9.80 18.12
CA LEU A 167 0.77 9.45 19.53
C LEU A 167 2.06 9.94 20.20
N THR A 168 2.01 10.20 21.48
CA THR A 168 3.23 10.27 22.29
C THR A 168 3.79 8.87 22.53
N GLN A 169 5.06 8.76 22.89
CA GLN A 169 5.69 7.48 23.20
C GLN A 169 4.93 6.70 24.28
N GLY A 170 4.48 7.38 25.35
CA GLY A 170 3.69 6.76 26.42
C GLY A 170 2.32 6.29 25.96
N GLU A 171 1.62 7.04 25.09
CA GLU A 171 0.34 6.62 24.51
C GLU A 171 0.50 5.41 23.61
N SER A 172 1.57 5.38 22.81
CA SER A 172 1.87 4.27 21.90
C SER A 172 2.20 2.99 22.68
N LEU A 173 3.01 3.09 23.72
CA LEU A 173 3.33 1.96 24.62
C LEU A 173 2.08 1.42 25.33
N LEU A 174 1.24 2.33 25.84
CA LEU A 174 0.00 1.96 26.51
C LEU A 174 -0.97 1.25 25.57
N LEU A 175 -1.16 1.77 24.35
CA LEU A 175 -2.02 1.14 23.35
C LEU A 175 -1.48 -0.22 22.90
N ALA A 176 -0.17 -0.32 22.67
CA ALA A 176 0.48 -1.59 22.34
C ALA A 176 0.34 -2.64 23.45
N ALA A 177 0.40 -2.21 24.71
CA ALA A 177 0.20 -3.09 25.84
C ALA A 177 -1.25 -3.60 25.93
N PHE A 178 -2.25 -2.75 25.70
CA PHE A 178 -3.65 -3.20 25.60
C PHE A 178 -3.85 -4.24 24.49
N CYS A 179 -3.24 -4.02 23.32
CA CYS A 179 -3.35 -4.97 22.20
C CYS A 179 -2.72 -6.33 22.50
N ARG A 180 -1.64 -6.39 23.32
CA ARG A 180 -0.92 -7.62 23.66
C ARG A 180 -1.48 -8.34 24.90
N ALA A 181 -2.17 -7.62 25.77
CA ALA A 181 -2.70 -8.18 27.00
C ALA A 181 -3.82 -9.20 26.74
N ALA A 182 -3.87 -10.26 27.54
CA ALA A 182 -4.92 -11.26 27.46
C ALA A 182 -6.31 -10.61 27.68
N GLY A 183 -7.22 -10.82 26.73
CA GLY A 183 -8.53 -10.20 26.76
C GLY A 183 -8.51 -8.66 26.64
N HIS A 184 -7.39 -8.08 26.18
CA HIS A 184 -7.18 -6.63 26.02
C HIS A 184 -7.39 -5.85 27.31
N LYS A 185 -7.05 -6.44 28.46
CA LYS A 185 -7.21 -5.85 29.78
C LYS A 185 -5.85 -5.59 30.42
N LEU A 186 -5.70 -4.40 31.00
CA LEU A 186 -4.54 -4.04 31.81
C LEU A 186 -4.99 -3.63 33.22
N GLU A 187 -4.29 -4.13 34.20
CA GLU A 187 -4.44 -3.65 35.56
C GLU A 187 -3.89 -2.22 35.70
N ARG A 188 -4.50 -1.41 36.58
CA ARG A 188 -4.09 -0.02 36.77
C ARG A 188 -2.59 0.14 37.04
N TRP A 189 -2.02 -0.73 37.86
CA TRP A 189 -0.60 -0.68 38.18
C TRP A 189 0.29 -1.00 36.98
N GLN A 190 -0.12 -1.93 36.10
CA GLN A 190 0.59 -2.24 34.86
C GLN A 190 0.60 -1.03 33.91
N ALA A 191 -0.55 -0.40 33.75
CA ALA A 191 -0.66 0.80 32.93
C ALA A 191 0.20 1.95 33.49
N MET A 192 0.27 2.11 34.81
CA MET A 192 1.13 3.11 35.46
C MET A 192 2.61 2.86 35.22
N GLN A 193 3.09 1.61 35.31
CA GLN A 193 4.50 1.27 35.02
C GLN A 193 4.92 1.59 33.59
N LEU A 194 4.02 1.44 32.63
CA LEU A 194 4.29 1.75 31.21
C LEU A 194 4.39 3.26 30.94
N VAL A 195 3.70 4.06 31.72
CA VAL A 195 3.67 5.52 31.60
C VAL A 195 4.86 6.19 32.28
N ASP A 196 5.48 5.53 33.26
CA ASP A 196 6.50 6.10 34.15
C ASP A 196 7.95 5.97 33.63
N THR A 197 8.14 5.59 32.36
CA THR A 197 9.48 5.49 31.76
C THR A 197 10.10 6.88 31.54
N LYS A 198 10.74 7.47 32.59
CA LYS A 198 11.70 8.59 32.56
C LYS A 198 11.26 10.00 32.96
N GLU A 199 10.06 10.28 33.40
CA GLU A 199 9.76 11.60 33.95
C GLU A 199 9.24 11.51 35.40
N LYS A 200 9.97 12.14 36.27
CA LYS A 200 9.80 12.27 37.73
C LYS A 200 8.36 12.22 38.23
N GLY A 201 8.08 11.22 39.06
CA GLY A 201 7.00 11.23 40.03
C GLY A 201 5.68 10.60 39.58
N LEU A 202 5.36 9.44 40.19
CA LEU A 202 4.08 8.75 40.12
C LEU A 202 2.93 9.66 40.57
N VAL A 203 2.30 10.37 39.64
CA VAL A 203 1.03 11.06 39.92
C VAL A 203 -0.09 10.33 39.17
N PRO A 204 -1.08 9.76 39.87
CA PRO A 204 -2.24 9.09 39.25
C PRO A 204 -2.96 9.94 38.18
N ALA A 205 -2.92 11.25 38.33
CA ALA A 205 -3.50 12.20 37.39
C ALA A 205 -2.88 12.10 35.95
N ASN A 206 -1.63 11.66 35.82
CA ASN A 206 -0.97 11.53 34.52
C ASN A 206 -1.53 10.37 33.68
N LEU A 207 -1.92 9.27 34.30
CA LEU A 207 -2.51 8.11 33.60
C LEU A 207 -3.90 8.48 33.06
N GLU A 208 -4.73 9.14 33.85
CA GLU A 208 -6.09 9.51 33.45
C GLU A 208 -6.08 10.53 32.31
N MET A 209 -5.18 11.51 32.36
CA MET A 209 -4.99 12.46 31.26
C MET A 209 -4.52 11.76 29.98
N ARG A 210 -3.60 10.81 30.08
CA ARG A 210 -3.11 10.07 28.90
C ARG A 210 -4.19 9.16 28.32
N ILE A 211 -4.97 8.49 29.13
CA ILE A 211 -6.10 7.68 28.68
C ILE A 211 -7.15 8.60 28.00
N SER A 212 -7.43 9.77 28.56
CA SER A 212 -8.36 10.73 27.97
C SER A 212 -7.86 11.24 26.61
N SER A 213 -6.56 11.59 26.51
CA SER A 213 -5.94 12.00 25.26
C SER A 213 -5.97 10.87 24.23
N LEU A 214 -5.65 9.64 24.64
CA LEU A 214 -5.65 8.47 23.77
C LEU A 214 -7.06 8.15 23.24
N ARG A 215 -8.11 8.26 24.08
CA ARG A 215 -9.51 8.12 23.65
C ARG A 215 -9.88 9.11 22.56
N LYS A 216 -9.52 10.40 22.73
CA LYS A 216 -9.78 11.45 21.72
C LYS A 216 -9.11 11.13 20.38
N LYS A 217 -7.85 10.64 20.42
CA LYS A 217 -7.11 10.27 19.21
C LYS A 217 -7.67 9.01 18.55
N LEU A 218 -8.10 8.03 19.35
CA LEU A 218 -8.77 6.83 18.86
C LEU A 218 -10.09 7.18 18.18
N SER A 219 -10.94 8.01 18.80
CA SER A 219 -12.20 8.48 18.21
C SER A 219 -11.95 9.27 16.91
N ALA A 220 -10.96 10.16 16.88
CA ALA A 220 -10.57 10.90 15.67
C ALA A 220 -10.08 10.02 14.52
N CYS A 221 -9.69 8.79 14.80
CA CYS A 221 -9.29 7.80 13.81
C CYS A 221 -10.42 6.79 13.47
N GLY A 222 -11.63 6.97 14.03
CA GLY A 222 -12.79 6.13 13.77
C GLY A 222 -13.00 4.99 14.75
N ALA A 223 -12.37 5.02 15.94
CA ALA A 223 -12.69 4.08 16.99
C ALA A 223 -14.01 4.46 17.69
N PRO A 224 -14.77 3.48 18.20
CA PRO A 224 -15.91 3.78 19.06
C PRO A 224 -15.48 4.59 20.30
N ASP A 225 -16.33 5.48 20.78
CA ASP A 225 -16.03 6.34 21.95
C ASP A 225 -15.69 5.53 23.22
N ASP A 226 -16.12 4.29 23.28
CA ASP A 226 -15.88 3.35 24.37
C ASP A 226 -14.72 2.36 24.11
N ALA A 227 -13.84 2.65 23.12
CA ALA A 227 -12.70 1.80 22.77
C ALA A 227 -11.79 1.47 23.95
N ILE A 228 -11.67 2.35 24.94
CA ILE A 228 -11.00 2.08 26.21
C ILE A 228 -11.98 2.31 27.35
N ARG A 229 -12.32 1.25 28.08
CA ARG A 229 -13.23 1.27 29.24
C ARG A 229 -12.48 1.09 30.54
N THR A 230 -12.96 1.73 31.60
CA THR A 230 -12.52 1.45 32.96
C THR A 230 -13.43 0.38 33.57
N LEU A 231 -12.85 -0.77 33.90
CA LEU A 231 -13.58 -1.82 34.63
C LEU A 231 -13.43 -1.55 36.13
N ARG A 232 -14.52 -1.64 36.87
CA ARG A 232 -14.57 -1.54 38.34
C ARG A 232 -14.53 -2.92 38.95
#